data_a47e0cd6b0bafd0fc7a4bc8bb0630eab
#
_entry.id   a47e0cd6b0bafd0fc7a4bc8bb0630eab
#
_cell.length_a   1.000
_cell.length_b   1.000
_cell.length_c   1.000
_cell.angle_alpha   90.00
_cell.angle_beta   90.00
_cell.angle_gamma   90.00
#
_symmetry.space_group_name_H-M   'P 1'
#
loop_
_entity.id
_entity.type
_entity.pdbx_description
1 polymer ?
#
loop_
_entity_poly.entity_id
_entity_poly.type
_entity_poly.pdbx_seq_one_letter_code
_entity_poly.pdbx_strand_id
1 'polypeptide(L)'
;MSRKNTVSRLVCAAVAFFLLLTAVSCVGTQDPPGGSDISDTVSSPEDITSTESTVKDDITETVPDKVTGSEPPLTTAHPDTEAETSPAVTEEKTTQAEETKEMEQPISTSVLNYADKKCMWLSQFDLNKVYANGSSQRSRSQFTNYIKKILSNVKDNGINTIIVQVRPYADSMYPSEIYPMSSYVVGAYGGEADYDAFRIILDEAHALGLSVHAWINPMRAMLVSEVTKIPQKYRIRSWYDDPMTRGKYVVTVSNRLYLNPAYPEVRQLIIDGAAEILANYNVDGLHMDDYFYPTTEASFDSAAYSAYRKDGGKMSLADYRRDCLSGLVAGLYDTVKAAGADILFGISPAGNINTVYEKQYADVYRWCSEAGYLDYICPQAYFGLEHQTYDFKKVSNTFQSIIKLDAVELIIGMTLGKAKSGTDQYAGTGKNEWSEHKDILMRCLEYTESLPRCRGVAYFCYQYFYDPISGVSVKETQTERDAFVPLLKTISWTGNSKQ
;
A
#
# COMPACT_ATOMS: atom_id res chain seq x y z
N MET A 1 63.99 15.94 -11.75
CA MET A 1 62.61 16.46 -11.55
C MET A 1 61.70 16.16 -12.76
N SER A 2 61.70 14.94 -13.31
CA SER A 2 60.86 14.70 -14.50
C SER A 2 60.21 13.32 -14.55
N ARG A 3 60.19 12.54 -13.48
CA ARG A 3 59.51 11.21 -13.49
C ARG A 3 58.24 11.15 -12.61
N LYS A 4 57.95 12.14 -11.80
CA LYS A 4 56.72 12.16 -10.97
C LYS A 4 55.45 12.70 -11.72
N ASN A 5 55.63 13.50 -12.76
CA ASN A 5 54.51 14.07 -13.47
C ASN A 5 53.91 13.15 -14.58
N THR A 6 54.65 12.13 -15.00
CA THR A 6 54.20 11.18 -16.05
C THR A 6 53.28 10.11 -15.46
N VAL A 7 53.52 9.67 -14.23
CA VAL A 7 52.68 8.68 -13.54
C VAL A 7 51.31 9.26 -13.15
N SER A 8 51.31 10.54 -12.71
CA SER A 8 50.05 11.22 -12.35
C SER A 8 49.12 11.45 -13.58
N ARG A 9 49.71 11.71 -14.76
CA ARG A 9 48.93 11.88 -16.00
C ARG A 9 48.39 10.56 -16.57
N LEU A 10 49.11 9.45 -16.37
CA LEU A 10 48.65 8.12 -16.79
C LEU A 10 47.51 7.59 -15.87
N VAL A 11 47.57 7.89 -14.57
CA VAL A 11 46.48 7.48 -13.64
C VAL A 11 45.21 8.29 -13.90
N CYS A 12 45.31 9.60 -14.20
CA CYS A 12 44.13 10.39 -14.58
C CYS A 12 43.53 9.96 -15.92
N ALA A 13 44.36 9.55 -16.90
CA ALA A 13 43.87 9.04 -18.18
C ALA A 13 43.19 7.66 -18.04
N ALA A 14 43.71 6.80 -17.17
CA ALA A 14 43.10 5.49 -16.91
C ALA A 14 41.74 5.59 -16.18
N VAL A 15 41.60 6.53 -15.22
CA VAL A 15 40.33 6.76 -14.52
C VAL A 15 39.30 7.40 -15.44
N ALA A 16 39.71 8.34 -16.34
CA ALA A 16 38.81 8.92 -17.30
C ALA A 16 38.36 7.90 -18.38
N PHE A 17 39.23 6.97 -18.78
CA PHE A 17 38.89 5.90 -19.71
C PHE A 17 37.98 4.84 -19.08
N PHE A 18 38.14 4.57 -17.77
CA PHE A 18 37.24 3.63 -17.06
C PHE A 18 35.83 4.25 -16.84
N LEU A 19 35.74 5.54 -16.57
CA LEU A 19 34.46 6.25 -16.45
C LEU A 19 33.76 6.41 -17.81
N LEU A 20 34.51 6.53 -18.93
CA LEU A 20 33.92 6.54 -20.28
C LEU A 20 33.44 5.13 -20.73
N LEU A 21 34.12 4.06 -20.31
CA LEU A 21 33.68 2.69 -20.61
C LEU A 21 32.44 2.26 -19.79
N THR A 22 32.27 2.78 -18.59
CA THR A 22 31.02 2.55 -17.82
C THR A 22 29.84 3.36 -18.35
N ALA A 23 30.08 4.54 -18.97
CA ALA A 23 29.01 5.33 -19.60
C ALA A 23 28.58 4.77 -20.97
N VAL A 24 29.44 4.03 -21.67
CA VAL A 24 29.12 3.37 -22.97
C VAL A 24 28.47 2.01 -22.79
N SER A 25 28.62 1.36 -21.63
CA SER A 25 27.93 0.09 -21.33
C SER A 25 26.45 0.27 -20.91
N CYS A 26 25.99 1.50 -20.74
CA CYS A 26 24.55 1.80 -20.49
C CYS A 26 23.76 2.11 -21.77
N VAL A 27 24.38 2.02 -22.96
CA VAL A 27 23.71 2.20 -24.25
C VAL A 27 23.92 0.94 -25.08
N GLY A 28 23.03 -0.03 -24.91
CA GLY A 28 23.02 -1.13 -25.85
C GLY A 28 22.65 -2.49 -25.28
N THR A 29 21.45 -2.67 -24.91
CA THR A 29 20.52 -3.72 -25.34
C THR A 29 19.14 -3.22 -24.95
N GLN A 30 18.45 -2.64 -25.92
CA GLN A 30 17.00 -2.50 -25.82
C GLN A 30 16.43 -3.92 -25.90
N ASP A 31 16.24 -4.53 -24.74
CA ASP A 31 15.20 -5.54 -24.65
C ASP A 31 13.87 -4.82 -24.96
N PRO A 32 12.97 -5.45 -25.70
CA PRO A 32 11.65 -4.86 -25.94
C PRO A 32 11.05 -4.52 -24.58
N PRO A 33 10.34 -3.39 -24.40
CA PRO A 33 9.88 -2.93 -23.12
C PRO A 33 8.99 -3.99 -22.50
N GLY A 34 9.57 -4.84 -21.69
CA GLY A 34 8.84 -5.79 -20.86
C GLY A 34 8.17 -4.99 -19.75
N GLY A 35 6.85 -5.01 -19.69
CA GLY A 35 5.96 -4.24 -18.85
C GLY A 35 6.18 -4.25 -17.34
N SER A 36 7.43 -4.17 -16.87
CA SER A 36 7.74 -4.05 -15.45
C SER A 36 7.44 -2.66 -14.90
N ASP A 37 7.40 -1.65 -15.76
CA ASP A 37 7.31 -0.26 -15.31
C ASP A 37 5.86 0.24 -15.17
N ILE A 38 4.88 -0.52 -15.68
CA ILE A 38 3.49 -0.08 -15.72
C ILE A 38 2.82 -0.21 -14.34
N SER A 39 3.16 -1.25 -13.57
CA SER A 39 2.64 -1.38 -12.20
C SER A 39 3.22 -0.31 -11.28
N ASP A 40 4.48 0.07 -11.48
CA ASP A 40 5.17 1.04 -10.64
C ASP A 40 4.69 2.49 -10.88
N THR A 41 4.31 2.83 -12.12
CA THR A 41 3.88 4.20 -12.45
C THR A 41 2.40 4.48 -12.17
N VAL A 42 1.56 3.46 -12.08
CA VAL A 42 0.13 3.63 -11.79
C VAL A 42 -0.20 3.26 -10.36
N SER A 43 0.55 2.35 -9.77
CA SER A 43 0.29 1.80 -8.45
C SER A 43 1.09 2.49 -7.33
N SER A 44 2.08 3.33 -7.66
CA SER A 44 2.91 4.00 -6.68
C SER A 44 2.67 5.51 -6.70
N PRO A 45 1.77 5.99 -5.87
CA PRO A 45 1.65 7.43 -5.60
C PRO A 45 2.91 8.03 -4.97
N GLU A 46 3.92 7.24 -4.61
CA GLU A 46 5.21 7.74 -4.14
C GLU A 46 5.96 8.56 -5.19
N ASP A 47 5.83 8.23 -6.47
CA ASP A 47 6.43 9.04 -7.53
C ASP A 47 5.80 10.43 -7.64
N ILE A 48 4.54 10.58 -7.18
CA ILE A 48 3.86 11.88 -7.12
C ILE A 48 4.32 12.67 -5.89
N THR A 49 4.61 12.01 -4.76
CA THR A 49 5.09 12.70 -3.54
C THR A 49 6.58 13.03 -3.59
N SER A 50 7.41 12.24 -4.28
CA SER A 50 8.83 12.54 -4.46
C SER A 50 9.05 13.75 -5.39
N THR A 51 8.18 13.96 -6.38
CA THR A 51 8.21 15.16 -7.24
C THR A 51 7.69 16.40 -6.53
N GLU A 52 6.74 16.30 -5.60
CA GLU A 52 6.31 17.45 -4.80
C GLU A 52 7.34 17.86 -3.74
N SER A 53 8.14 16.95 -3.20
CA SER A 53 9.18 17.29 -2.23
C SER A 53 10.41 17.96 -2.87
N THR A 54 10.71 17.61 -4.11
CA THR A 54 11.81 18.27 -4.86
C THR A 54 11.45 19.68 -5.35
N VAL A 55 10.18 19.99 -5.54
CA VAL A 55 9.72 21.33 -5.91
C VAL A 55 9.66 22.29 -4.71
N LYS A 56 9.61 21.78 -3.48
CA LYS A 56 9.62 22.63 -2.28
C LYS A 56 11.00 23.09 -1.83
N ASP A 57 12.05 22.39 -2.21
CA ASP A 57 13.42 22.73 -1.83
C ASP A 57 14.06 23.80 -2.77
N ASP A 58 13.43 24.10 -3.90
CA ASP A 58 13.94 25.07 -4.89
C ASP A 58 13.38 26.52 -4.74
N ILE A 59 12.58 26.82 -3.70
CA ILE A 59 11.97 28.13 -3.51
C ILE A 59 12.55 28.92 -2.32
N THR A 60 13.66 28.51 -1.74
CA THR A 60 14.29 29.23 -0.62
C THR A 60 15.72 29.66 -0.89
N GLU A 61 15.96 30.32 -2.03
CA GLU A 61 17.13 31.18 -2.18
C GLU A 61 16.77 32.37 -3.09
N THR A 62 16.38 33.49 -2.47
CA THR A 62 16.79 34.86 -2.82
C THR A 62 16.01 35.87 -1.98
N VAL A 63 16.64 36.38 -0.93
CA VAL A 63 16.32 37.70 -0.38
C VAL A 63 17.65 38.44 -0.16
N PRO A 64 17.88 39.56 -0.78
CA PRO A 64 19.06 40.38 -0.50
C PRO A 64 18.84 41.29 0.71
N ASP A 65 19.95 41.53 1.36
CA ASP A 65 20.28 42.34 2.51
C ASP A 65 19.74 43.78 2.57
N LYS A 66 19.68 44.21 3.84
CA LYS A 66 19.83 45.56 4.41
C LYS A 66 18.58 46.44 4.55
N VAL A 67 18.27 46.82 5.78
CA VAL A 67 18.67 48.12 6.39
C VAL A 67 18.41 48.14 7.90
N THR A 68 19.39 48.53 8.63
CA THR A 68 19.65 49.01 9.98
C THR A 68 18.55 49.74 10.75
N GLY A 69 18.54 49.53 12.13
CA GLY A 69 18.36 50.63 13.04
C GLY A 69 17.64 50.35 14.38
N SER A 70 18.45 50.23 15.43
CA SER A 70 18.30 50.79 16.79
C SER A 70 17.33 50.14 17.81
N GLU A 71 17.93 49.51 18.82
CA GLU A 71 17.55 49.49 20.26
C GLU A 71 17.86 50.83 20.94
N PRO A 72 17.57 51.14 22.22
CA PRO A 72 16.97 50.50 23.37
C PRO A 72 16.09 51.49 24.24
N PRO A 73 15.85 51.41 25.55
CA PRO A 73 16.19 50.48 26.63
C PRO A 73 15.09 50.20 27.69
N LEU A 74 15.44 49.26 28.62
CA LEU A 74 14.85 48.93 29.93
C LEU A 74 14.42 50.13 30.78
N THR A 75 13.36 49.91 31.61
CA THR A 75 13.36 50.32 33.01
C THR A 75 12.44 49.45 33.87
N THR A 76 12.99 49.06 34.99
CA THR A 76 12.54 48.42 36.19
C THR A 76 11.52 49.27 36.97
N ALA A 77 10.59 48.61 37.73
CA ALA A 77 10.36 48.76 39.16
C ALA A 77 9.12 48.06 39.67
N HIS A 78 9.27 47.19 40.64
CA HIS A 78 8.32 46.94 41.74
C HIS A 78 8.46 48.08 42.76
N PRO A 79 7.59 48.30 43.81
CA PRO A 79 6.96 47.26 44.65
C PRO A 79 5.59 47.64 45.30
N ASP A 80 5.12 46.68 46.11
CA ASP A 80 4.46 46.74 47.41
C ASP A 80 2.92 46.81 47.55
N THR A 81 2.44 45.75 48.19
CA THR A 81 1.60 45.58 49.42
C THR A 81 0.28 46.32 49.52
N GLU A 82 -0.82 45.63 49.76
CA GLU A 82 -1.46 45.44 51.06
C GLU A 82 -2.79 44.68 50.96
N ALA A 83 -3.11 44.03 52.03
CA ALA A 83 -4.01 43.02 52.44
C ALA A 83 -5.51 43.40 52.56
N GLU A 84 -6.27 42.31 52.86
CA GLU A 84 -7.59 42.25 53.52
C GLU A 84 -8.81 42.31 52.58
N THR A 85 -9.70 41.39 52.54
CA THR A 85 -10.50 40.62 53.54
C THR A 85 -11.37 39.61 52.81
N SER A 86 -11.48 38.44 53.38
CA SER A 86 -12.48 37.42 53.00
C SER A 86 -13.85 37.78 53.56
N PRO A 87 -14.96 37.36 52.94
CA PRO A 87 -15.75 36.33 53.63
C PRO A 87 -16.40 35.27 52.71
N ALA A 88 -16.37 34.08 53.26
CA ALA A 88 -17.41 33.05 53.32
C ALA A 88 -17.91 32.37 52.01
N VAL A 89 -17.41 31.19 51.79
CA VAL A 89 -18.08 29.87 51.67
C VAL A 89 -19.45 29.86 51.01
N THR A 90 -19.49 29.31 49.80
CA THR A 90 -20.57 28.39 49.42
C THR A 90 -19.93 27.27 48.59
N GLU A 91 -19.95 26.05 49.12
CA GLU A 91 -19.54 24.80 48.42
C GLU A 91 -20.55 24.53 47.30
N GLU A 92 -20.16 24.75 46.07
CA GLU A 92 -20.79 24.10 44.94
C GLU A 92 -20.01 22.82 44.64
N LYS A 93 -20.67 21.73 44.94
CA LYS A 93 -20.27 20.36 44.65
C LYS A 93 -20.23 20.16 43.14
N THR A 94 -19.07 20.34 42.53
CA THR A 94 -18.83 19.94 41.14
C THR A 94 -18.82 18.42 41.08
N THR A 95 -19.92 17.87 40.61
CA THR A 95 -20.04 16.48 40.25
C THR A 95 -19.11 16.23 39.05
N GLN A 96 -17.97 15.61 39.30
CA GLN A 96 -17.20 14.97 38.24
C GLN A 96 -18.10 13.88 37.65
N ALA A 97 -18.53 14.07 36.43
CA ALA A 97 -19.10 13.00 35.63
C ALA A 97 -17.98 11.95 35.44
N GLU A 98 -18.09 10.83 36.14
CA GLU A 98 -17.39 9.61 35.77
C GLU A 98 -17.80 9.30 34.34
N GLU A 99 -16.85 9.37 33.41
CA GLU A 99 -16.99 8.73 32.10
C GLU A 99 -17.18 7.23 32.37
N THR A 100 -18.43 6.82 32.37
CA THR A 100 -18.80 5.42 32.29
C THR A 100 -18.14 4.86 31.03
N LYS A 101 -17.15 3.99 31.21
CA LYS A 101 -16.70 3.06 30.18
C LYS A 101 -17.95 2.39 29.64
N GLU A 102 -18.37 2.83 28.45
CA GLU A 102 -19.40 2.18 27.68
C GLU A 102 -18.88 0.75 27.42
N MET A 103 -19.53 -0.23 28.04
CA MET A 103 -19.23 -1.64 27.81
C MET A 103 -19.51 -1.88 26.34
N GLU A 104 -18.44 -2.13 25.58
CA GLU A 104 -18.51 -2.51 24.17
C GLU A 104 -19.51 -3.67 24.03
N GLN A 105 -20.54 -3.46 23.23
CA GLN A 105 -21.48 -4.49 22.83
C GLN A 105 -20.68 -5.60 22.13
N PRO A 106 -21.00 -6.89 22.32
CA PRO A 106 -20.33 -7.96 21.64
C PRO A 106 -20.44 -7.74 20.12
N ILE A 107 -19.30 -7.61 19.48
CA ILE A 107 -19.16 -7.45 18.02
C ILE A 107 -19.87 -8.65 17.38
N SER A 108 -20.79 -8.37 16.43
CA SER A 108 -21.44 -9.41 15.64
C SER A 108 -20.36 -10.28 14.99
N THR A 109 -20.36 -11.57 15.28
CA THR A 109 -19.35 -12.53 14.81
C THR A 109 -19.61 -13.04 13.39
N SER A 110 -20.58 -12.49 12.66
CA SER A 110 -20.88 -12.91 11.29
C SER A 110 -20.01 -12.14 10.30
N VAL A 111 -19.18 -12.87 9.57
CA VAL A 111 -18.37 -12.36 8.47
C VAL A 111 -19.29 -11.93 7.31
N LEU A 112 -19.06 -10.74 6.77
CA LEU A 112 -19.86 -10.17 5.70
C LEU A 112 -19.14 -10.34 4.35
N ASN A 113 -19.34 -11.46 3.67
CA ASN A 113 -18.81 -11.72 2.34
C ASN A 113 -19.91 -11.89 1.30
N TYR A 114 -19.74 -11.22 0.15
CA TYR A 114 -20.68 -11.26 -0.95
C TYR A 114 -20.25 -12.30 -2.00
N ALA A 115 -21.21 -13.00 -2.60
CA ALA A 115 -20.94 -13.91 -3.70
C ALA A 115 -20.43 -13.15 -4.95
N ASP A 116 -21.06 -12.01 -5.25
CA ASP A 116 -20.59 -11.06 -6.28
C ASP A 116 -19.81 -9.94 -5.59
N LYS A 117 -18.49 -9.93 -5.75
CA LYS A 117 -17.62 -8.97 -5.08
C LYS A 117 -17.40 -7.72 -5.94
N LYS A 118 -17.94 -6.59 -5.49
CA LYS A 118 -17.78 -5.28 -6.11
C LYS A 118 -16.91 -4.44 -5.19
N CYS A 119 -15.59 -4.46 -5.43
CA CYS A 119 -14.60 -3.96 -4.48
C CYS A 119 -14.07 -2.57 -4.85
N MET A 120 -13.65 -1.82 -3.84
CA MET A 120 -12.88 -0.59 -4.00
C MET A 120 -11.71 -0.58 -3.03
N TRP A 121 -10.49 -0.29 -3.54
CA TRP A 121 -9.35 -0.03 -2.69
C TRP A 121 -9.44 1.36 -2.07
N LEU A 122 -9.23 1.42 -0.75
CA LEU A 122 -8.97 2.63 0.01
C LEU A 122 -7.49 2.61 0.42
N SER A 123 -6.66 3.30 -0.36
CA SER A 123 -5.22 3.33 -0.14
C SER A 123 -4.83 4.36 0.92
N GLN A 124 -3.61 4.26 1.43
CA GLN A 124 -3.02 5.27 2.31
C GLN A 124 -3.06 6.69 1.70
N PHE A 125 -2.99 6.78 0.38
CA PHE A 125 -3.03 8.07 -0.33
C PHE A 125 -4.42 8.66 -0.43
N ASP A 126 -5.45 7.81 -0.56
CA ASP A 126 -6.85 8.24 -0.45
C ASP A 126 -7.11 8.82 0.94
N LEU A 127 -6.51 8.22 1.96
CA LEU A 127 -6.82 8.52 3.36
C LEU A 127 -5.80 9.44 4.06
N ASN A 128 -4.64 9.71 3.47
CA ASN A 128 -3.58 10.54 4.05
C ASN A 128 -4.11 11.86 4.64
N LYS A 129 -4.81 12.69 3.82
CA LYS A 129 -5.39 13.96 4.26
C LYS A 129 -6.63 13.77 5.16
N VAL A 130 -7.21 12.59 5.17
CA VAL A 130 -8.33 12.21 6.03
C VAL A 130 -7.85 11.87 7.42
N TYR A 131 -6.74 11.13 7.55
CA TYR A 131 -6.11 10.79 8.82
C TYR A 131 -5.52 12.01 9.52
N ALA A 132 -4.71 12.79 8.80
CA ALA A 132 -3.91 13.86 9.37
C ALA A 132 -4.12 15.22 8.66
N ASN A 133 -3.83 16.29 9.39
CA ASN A 133 -3.72 17.65 8.87
C ASN A 133 -2.33 18.19 9.19
N GLY A 134 -1.43 18.15 8.23
CA GLY A 134 -0.02 18.42 8.45
C GLY A 134 0.62 17.36 9.36
N SER A 135 1.22 17.79 10.46
CA SER A 135 1.93 16.92 11.41
C SER A 135 1.06 16.40 12.57
N SER A 136 -0.26 16.53 12.49
CA SER A 136 -1.16 16.14 13.59
C SER A 136 -2.32 15.30 13.07
N GLN A 137 -2.69 14.27 13.83
CA GLN A 137 -3.90 13.50 13.59
C GLN A 137 -5.12 14.43 13.64
N ARG A 138 -6.10 14.24 12.76
CA ARG A 138 -7.37 14.98 12.83
C ARG A 138 -8.15 14.57 14.07
N SER A 139 -9.02 15.44 14.55
CA SER A 139 -9.94 15.06 15.63
C SER A 139 -10.81 13.88 15.20
N ARG A 140 -11.17 13.02 16.17
CA ARG A 140 -12.03 11.84 15.93
C ARG A 140 -13.30 12.20 15.17
N SER A 141 -13.97 13.30 15.53
CA SER A 141 -15.21 13.73 14.88
C SER A 141 -15.00 14.15 13.42
N GLN A 142 -13.93 14.89 13.10
CA GLN A 142 -13.59 15.25 11.72
C GLN A 142 -13.30 14.01 10.88
N PHE A 143 -12.46 13.11 11.40
CA PHE A 143 -12.14 11.85 10.75
C PHE A 143 -13.40 11.02 10.45
N THR A 144 -14.24 10.80 11.48
CA THR A 144 -15.49 10.04 11.32
C THR A 144 -16.40 10.65 10.25
N ASN A 145 -16.52 11.98 10.20
CA ASN A 145 -17.35 12.65 9.20
C ASN A 145 -16.82 12.46 7.78
N TYR A 146 -15.50 12.49 7.57
CA TYR A 146 -14.90 12.19 6.26
C TYR A 146 -15.11 10.74 5.87
N ILE A 147 -14.89 9.78 6.79
CA ILE A 147 -15.09 8.36 6.54
C ILE A 147 -16.55 8.06 6.17
N LYS A 148 -17.53 8.60 6.91
CA LYS A 148 -18.95 8.45 6.55
C LYS A 148 -19.24 8.92 5.14
N LYS A 149 -18.69 10.05 4.72
CA LYS A 149 -18.86 10.59 3.38
C LYS A 149 -18.20 9.70 2.30
N ILE A 150 -16.98 9.23 2.56
CA ILE A 150 -16.27 8.30 1.67
C ILE A 150 -17.09 7.03 1.48
N LEU A 151 -17.52 6.41 2.57
CA LEU A 151 -18.25 5.14 2.55
C LEU A 151 -19.64 5.28 1.92
N SER A 152 -20.32 6.41 2.10
CA SER A 152 -21.57 6.72 1.38
C SER A 152 -21.34 6.77 -0.13
N ASN A 153 -20.32 7.52 -0.57
CA ASN A 153 -19.98 7.58 -1.99
C ASN A 153 -19.62 6.19 -2.57
N VAL A 154 -18.89 5.38 -1.81
CA VAL A 154 -18.54 4.00 -2.18
C VAL A 154 -19.82 3.18 -2.39
N LYS A 155 -20.72 3.19 -1.41
CA LYS A 155 -22.00 2.48 -1.48
C LYS A 155 -22.89 2.95 -2.65
N ASP A 156 -22.95 4.25 -2.88
CA ASP A 156 -23.76 4.87 -3.94
C ASP A 156 -23.28 4.47 -5.34
N ASN A 157 -22.03 4.07 -5.50
CA ASN A 157 -21.50 3.49 -6.75
C ASN A 157 -21.79 1.99 -6.92
N GLY A 158 -22.51 1.36 -5.98
CA GLY A 158 -22.83 -0.07 -6.06
C GLY A 158 -21.72 -0.99 -5.57
N ILE A 159 -20.70 -0.44 -4.92
CA ILE A 159 -19.65 -1.19 -4.25
C ILE A 159 -20.20 -1.83 -2.97
N ASN A 160 -19.80 -3.07 -2.68
CA ASN A 160 -20.19 -3.80 -1.49
C ASN A 160 -19.03 -4.27 -0.61
N THR A 161 -17.79 -4.09 -1.08
CA THR A 161 -16.57 -4.52 -0.39
C THR A 161 -15.51 -3.42 -0.48
N ILE A 162 -14.90 -3.06 0.63
CA ILE A 162 -13.74 -2.16 0.64
C ILE A 162 -12.48 -2.94 1.01
N ILE A 163 -11.38 -2.63 0.34
CA ILE A 163 -10.05 -3.17 0.62
C ILE A 163 -9.22 -2.01 1.16
N VAL A 164 -9.08 -1.97 2.50
CA VAL A 164 -8.49 -0.83 3.23
C VAL A 164 -7.04 -1.10 3.54
N GLN A 165 -6.14 -0.24 3.08
CA GLN A 165 -4.72 -0.36 3.40
C GLN A 165 -4.45 -0.01 4.85
N VAL A 166 -3.95 -0.99 5.61
CA VAL A 166 -3.72 -0.86 7.05
C VAL A 166 -2.26 -1.06 7.44
N ARG A 167 -1.42 -1.56 6.52
CA ARG A 167 0.02 -1.77 6.75
C ARG A 167 0.84 -1.56 5.47
N PRO A 168 1.16 -0.30 5.10
CA PRO A 168 1.84 0.03 3.85
C PRO A 168 3.37 -0.16 3.88
N TYR A 169 4.04 0.12 5.03
CA TYR A 169 5.51 0.22 5.08
C TYR A 169 6.12 -0.44 6.32
N ALA A 170 5.66 -1.61 6.71
CA ALA A 170 5.97 -2.25 7.99
C ALA A 170 5.69 -1.29 9.17
N ASP A 171 4.61 -0.55 9.05
CA ASP A 171 3.95 0.32 10.01
C ASP A 171 2.48 -0.08 10.12
N SER A 172 1.68 0.58 10.95
CA SER A 172 0.26 0.26 11.13
C SER A 172 -0.62 1.51 11.10
N MET A 173 -1.81 1.40 10.50
CA MET A 173 -2.86 2.42 10.52
C MET A 173 -3.81 2.25 11.72
N TYR A 174 -3.48 1.36 12.66
CA TYR A 174 -4.22 0.96 13.86
C TYR A 174 -3.24 0.81 15.03
N PRO A 175 -3.68 0.89 16.29
CA PRO A 175 -2.85 0.58 17.45
C PRO A 175 -2.30 -0.85 17.35
N SER A 176 -0.96 -1.01 17.31
CA SER A 176 -0.26 -2.27 17.15
C SER A 176 0.89 -2.40 18.15
N GLU A 177 1.04 -3.59 18.72
CA GLU A 177 2.21 -3.95 19.53
C GLU A 177 3.40 -4.45 18.68
N ILE A 178 3.14 -4.81 17.41
CA ILE A 178 4.11 -5.40 16.49
C ILE A 178 4.76 -4.35 15.59
N TYR A 179 3.96 -3.39 15.10
CA TYR A 179 4.37 -2.36 14.16
C TYR A 179 4.21 -0.94 14.73
N PRO A 180 5.11 -0.01 14.39
CA PRO A 180 4.96 1.38 14.80
C PRO A 180 3.74 2.01 14.11
N MET A 181 3.13 2.99 14.78
CA MET A 181 2.07 3.81 14.17
C MET A 181 2.60 4.50 12.92
N SER A 182 1.81 4.45 11.86
CA SER A 182 2.15 5.08 10.58
C SER A 182 2.17 6.61 10.68
N SER A 183 3.18 7.21 10.03
CA SER A 183 3.23 8.68 9.91
C SER A 183 2.04 9.25 9.14
N TYR A 184 1.37 8.46 8.31
CA TYR A 184 0.15 8.89 7.62
C TYR A 184 -1.01 9.16 8.58
N VAL A 185 -1.09 8.41 9.69
CA VAL A 185 -2.16 8.58 10.69
C VAL A 185 -1.87 9.75 11.64
N VAL A 186 -0.63 9.85 12.13
CA VAL A 186 -0.27 10.78 13.21
C VAL A 186 0.63 11.95 12.74
N GLY A 187 0.96 12.00 11.45
CA GLY A 187 1.77 13.06 10.85
C GLY A 187 3.28 12.86 10.93
N ALA A 188 3.78 11.99 11.83
CA ALA A 188 5.22 11.69 11.96
C ALA A 188 5.44 10.32 12.58
N TYR A 189 6.52 9.62 12.20
CA TYR A 189 6.92 8.37 12.88
C TYR A 189 7.30 8.63 14.36
N GLY A 190 6.94 7.67 15.23
CA GLY A 190 7.18 7.74 16.68
C GLY A 190 6.09 8.46 17.45
N GLY A 191 5.05 8.98 16.76
CA GLY A 191 3.84 9.49 17.38
C GLY A 191 2.90 8.37 17.82
N GLU A 192 1.97 8.73 18.71
CA GLU A 192 0.86 7.87 19.15
C GLU A 192 -0.45 8.42 18.58
N ALA A 193 -1.42 7.54 18.33
CA ALA A 193 -2.73 7.94 17.86
C ALA A 193 -3.66 8.25 19.04
N ASP A 194 -4.44 9.33 18.93
CA ASP A 194 -5.44 9.72 19.94
C ASP A 194 -6.65 8.78 19.95
N TYR A 195 -6.89 8.08 18.84
CA TYR A 195 -7.99 7.12 18.68
C TYR A 195 -7.63 6.09 17.60
N ASP A 196 -8.31 4.95 17.64
CA ASP A 196 -8.20 3.89 16.65
C ASP A 196 -8.99 4.27 15.37
N ALA A 197 -8.26 4.70 14.35
CA ALA A 197 -8.85 5.12 13.08
C ALA A 197 -9.40 3.94 12.26
N PHE A 198 -8.74 2.77 12.32
CA PHE A 198 -9.20 1.60 11.57
C PHE A 198 -10.49 1.03 12.16
N ARG A 199 -10.65 1.06 13.49
CA ARG A 199 -11.91 0.70 14.16
C ARG A 199 -13.07 1.54 13.65
N ILE A 200 -12.87 2.86 13.51
CA ILE A 200 -13.92 3.74 12.98
C ILE A 200 -14.28 3.39 11.54
N ILE A 201 -13.28 3.11 10.68
CA ILE A 201 -13.54 2.71 9.29
C ILE A 201 -14.36 1.42 9.26
N LEU A 202 -13.96 0.42 10.05
CA LEU A 202 -14.60 -0.89 10.12
C LEU A 202 -16.05 -0.79 10.57
N ASP A 203 -16.30 -0.10 11.69
CA ASP A 203 -17.64 0.05 12.28
C ASP A 203 -18.59 0.80 11.34
N GLU A 204 -18.13 1.91 10.74
CA GLU A 204 -18.95 2.69 9.81
C GLU A 204 -19.19 1.94 8.48
N ALA A 205 -18.24 1.14 8.02
CA ALA A 205 -18.42 0.29 6.83
C ALA A 205 -19.43 -0.81 7.09
N HIS A 206 -19.33 -1.54 8.19
CA HIS A 206 -20.28 -2.58 8.57
C HIS A 206 -21.69 -2.02 8.80
N ALA A 207 -21.82 -0.83 9.38
CA ALA A 207 -23.12 -0.15 9.54
C ALA A 207 -23.81 0.13 8.20
N LEU A 208 -23.03 0.29 7.12
CA LEU A 208 -23.54 0.44 5.74
C LEU A 208 -23.69 -0.90 5.00
N GLY A 209 -23.36 -2.03 5.64
CA GLY A 209 -23.32 -3.34 4.99
C GLY A 209 -22.22 -3.41 3.92
N LEU A 210 -21.05 -2.86 4.19
CA LEU A 210 -19.86 -3.03 3.36
C LEU A 210 -18.94 -4.07 4.01
N SER A 211 -18.52 -5.08 3.25
CA SER A 211 -17.44 -6.00 3.64
C SER A 211 -16.11 -5.25 3.71
N VAL A 212 -15.26 -5.60 4.68
CA VAL A 212 -13.97 -4.94 4.89
C VAL A 212 -12.83 -5.95 4.85
N HIS A 213 -11.96 -5.83 3.86
CA HIS A 213 -10.71 -6.59 3.77
C HIS A 213 -9.54 -5.70 4.19
N ALA A 214 -8.79 -6.12 5.22
CA ALA A 214 -7.58 -5.43 5.65
C ALA A 214 -6.44 -5.68 4.66
N TRP A 215 -5.91 -4.63 4.05
CA TRP A 215 -4.84 -4.74 3.06
C TRP A 215 -3.48 -4.47 3.69
N ILE A 216 -2.56 -5.41 3.52
CA ILE A 216 -1.17 -5.34 3.97
C ILE A 216 -0.19 -5.42 2.79
N ASN A 217 0.90 -4.64 2.86
CA ASN A 217 2.07 -4.81 2.01
C ASN A 217 3.07 -5.70 2.77
N PRO A 218 3.29 -6.96 2.36
CA PRO A 218 3.95 -7.93 3.25
C PRO A 218 5.43 -7.62 3.49
N MET A 219 6.16 -7.18 2.47
CA MET A 219 7.62 -7.06 2.53
C MET A 219 8.10 -5.62 2.50
N ARG A 220 7.32 -4.71 1.97
CA ARG A 220 7.70 -3.30 1.83
C ARG A 220 7.77 -2.62 3.18
N ALA A 221 8.85 -1.85 3.43
CA ALA A 221 9.04 -1.13 4.68
C ALA A 221 9.34 0.35 4.43
N MET A 222 9.50 1.11 5.49
CA MET A 222 9.76 2.54 5.47
C MET A 222 11.09 2.92 4.80
N LEU A 223 11.32 4.19 4.55
CA LEU A 223 12.60 4.70 4.06
C LEU A 223 13.70 4.57 5.14
N VAL A 224 14.95 4.46 4.69
CA VAL A 224 16.12 4.40 5.59
C VAL A 224 16.18 5.60 6.54
N SER A 225 15.79 6.79 6.08
CA SER A 225 15.74 8.01 6.90
C SER A 225 14.65 8.01 7.99
N GLU A 226 13.71 7.06 7.93
CA GLU A 226 12.55 7.01 8.81
C GLU A 226 12.70 5.97 9.91
N VAL A 227 13.40 4.85 9.65
CA VAL A 227 13.52 3.74 10.62
C VAL A 227 14.14 4.19 11.95
N THR A 228 15.05 5.18 11.94
CA THR A 228 15.65 5.71 13.16
C THR A 228 14.71 6.56 14.01
N LYS A 229 13.57 6.95 13.47
CA LYS A 229 12.56 7.75 14.20
C LYS A 229 11.56 6.89 14.98
N ILE A 230 11.48 5.59 14.69
CA ILE A 230 10.58 4.68 15.41
C ILE A 230 11.23 4.12 16.69
N PRO A 231 10.44 3.80 17.73
CA PRO A 231 10.94 3.23 18.97
C PRO A 231 11.67 1.88 18.79
N GLN A 232 12.71 1.64 19.59
CA GLN A 232 13.50 0.40 19.51
C GLN A 232 12.74 -0.86 19.92
N LYS A 233 11.59 -0.75 20.56
CA LYS A 233 10.76 -1.91 20.91
C LYS A 233 10.28 -2.69 19.68
N TYR A 234 10.18 -2.05 18.53
CA TYR A 234 9.71 -2.67 17.29
C TYR A 234 10.82 -3.46 16.59
N ARG A 235 10.55 -4.69 16.18
CA ARG A 235 11.54 -5.60 15.59
C ARG A 235 12.24 -5.04 14.37
N ILE A 236 11.52 -4.34 13.48
CA ILE A 236 12.15 -3.72 12.31
C ILE A 236 13.25 -2.73 12.70
N ARG A 237 13.07 -1.96 13.78
CA ARG A 237 14.08 -1.05 14.29
C ARG A 237 15.25 -1.80 14.91
N SER A 238 15.01 -2.78 15.78
CA SER A 238 16.05 -3.57 16.40
C SER A 238 16.87 -4.35 15.36
N TRP A 239 16.24 -4.92 14.33
CA TRP A 239 16.92 -5.60 13.24
C TRP A 239 17.76 -4.65 12.37
N TYR A 240 17.31 -3.41 12.19
CA TYR A 240 18.07 -2.39 11.48
C TYR A 240 19.29 -1.92 12.28
N ASP A 241 19.19 -1.78 13.60
CA ASP A 241 20.30 -1.34 14.47
C ASP A 241 21.35 -2.43 14.68
N ASP A 242 20.95 -3.71 14.71
CA ASP A 242 21.85 -4.85 14.92
C ASP A 242 22.62 -5.21 13.63
N PRO A 243 23.99 -5.09 13.63
CA PRO A 243 24.81 -5.46 12.48
C PRO A 243 24.68 -6.93 12.05
N MET A 244 24.21 -7.83 12.92
CA MET A 244 24.05 -9.25 12.60
C MET A 244 22.81 -9.52 11.74
N THR A 245 21.79 -8.67 11.84
CA THR A 245 20.52 -8.79 11.13
C THR A 245 20.30 -7.73 10.05
N ARG A 246 20.95 -6.56 10.18
CA ARG A 246 20.96 -5.53 9.13
C ARG A 246 21.54 -6.10 7.83
N GLY A 247 20.87 -5.85 6.70
CA GLY A 247 21.24 -6.39 5.39
C GLY A 247 20.93 -7.88 5.22
N LYS A 248 20.28 -8.51 6.22
CA LYS A 248 19.76 -9.88 6.14
C LYS A 248 18.25 -9.88 6.33
N TYR A 249 17.75 -9.57 7.52
CA TYR A 249 16.32 -9.55 7.86
C TYR A 249 15.63 -8.30 7.29
N VAL A 250 16.35 -7.18 7.32
CA VAL A 250 15.94 -5.90 6.76
C VAL A 250 16.99 -5.46 5.75
N VAL A 251 16.62 -5.42 4.48
CA VAL A 251 17.53 -5.13 3.35
C VAL A 251 17.17 -3.79 2.74
N THR A 252 18.19 -3.00 2.40
CA THR A 252 18.01 -1.71 1.72
C THR A 252 18.06 -1.90 0.21
N VAL A 253 17.01 -1.46 -0.49
CA VAL A 253 16.97 -1.36 -1.95
C VAL A 253 16.49 0.05 -2.29
N SER A 254 17.28 0.79 -3.08
CA SER A 254 16.96 2.17 -3.52
C SER A 254 16.45 3.08 -2.39
N ASN A 255 17.22 3.17 -1.28
CA ASN A 255 16.90 3.99 -0.09
C ASN A 255 15.65 3.56 0.71
N ARG A 256 15.02 2.44 0.37
CA ARG A 256 13.89 1.84 1.10
C ARG A 256 14.29 0.54 1.74
N LEU A 257 13.71 0.25 2.89
CA LEU A 257 13.86 -1.01 3.59
C LEU A 257 12.83 -2.02 3.10
N TYR A 258 13.25 -3.27 3.06
CA TYR A 258 12.40 -4.42 2.75
C TYR A 258 12.65 -5.55 3.75
N LEU A 259 11.58 -6.20 4.17
CA LEU A 259 11.62 -7.42 4.96
C LEU A 259 11.98 -8.60 4.05
N ASN A 260 12.96 -9.41 4.45
CA ASN A 260 13.48 -10.50 3.63
C ASN A 260 12.82 -11.83 3.99
N PRO A 261 11.91 -12.37 3.16
CA PRO A 261 11.15 -13.59 3.48
C PRO A 261 11.99 -14.86 3.43
N ALA A 262 13.26 -14.80 3.01
CA ALA A 262 14.18 -15.93 3.08
C ALA A 262 14.44 -16.40 4.55
N TYR A 263 14.18 -15.52 5.52
CA TYR A 263 14.36 -15.82 6.95
C TYR A 263 13.03 -16.15 7.62
N PRO A 264 12.93 -17.31 8.32
CA PRO A 264 11.69 -17.71 9.02
C PRO A 264 11.22 -16.67 10.04
N GLU A 265 12.15 -16.00 10.74
CA GLU A 265 11.84 -14.97 11.73
C GLU A 265 11.14 -13.75 11.12
N VAL A 266 11.52 -13.43 9.87
CA VAL A 266 10.90 -12.34 9.12
C VAL A 266 9.50 -12.73 8.66
N ARG A 267 9.33 -13.95 8.14
CA ARG A 267 8.00 -14.46 7.77
C ARG A 267 7.09 -14.50 9.00
N GLN A 268 7.61 -14.92 10.17
CA GLN A 268 6.84 -14.97 11.41
C GLN A 268 6.38 -13.58 11.85
N LEU A 269 7.24 -12.53 11.77
CA LEU A 269 6.83 -11.17 12.07
C LEU A 269 5.63 -10.71 11.21
N ILE A 270 5.63 -11.06 9.93
CA ILE A 270 4.55 -10.68 9.01
C ILE A 270 3.26 -11.44 9.36
N ILE A 271 3.38 -12.72 9.69
CA ILE A 271 2.27 -13.59 10.12
C ILE A 271 1.70 -13.11 11.46
N ASP A 272 2.56 -12.83 12.44
CA ASP A 272 2.14 -12.31 13.75
C ASP A 272 1.34 -11.00 13.60
N GLY A 273 1.77 -10.11 12.70
CA GLY A 273 1.04 -8.87 12.42
C GLY A 273 -0.31 -9.08 11.72
N ALA A 274 -0.46 -10.13 10.92
CA ALA A 274 -1.76 -10.53 10.38
C ALA A 274 -2.66 -11.12 11.47
N ALA A 275 -2.10 -11.97 12.35
CA ALA A 275 -2.81 -12.52 13.49
C ALA A 275 -3.30 -11.43 14.44
N GLU A 276 -2.51 -10.38 14.68
CA GLU A 276 -2.90 -9.21 15.48
C GLU A 276 -4.13 -8.50 14.90
N ILE A 277 -4.17 -8.28 13.57
CA ILE A 277 -5.34 -7.70 12.90
C ILE A 277 -6.57 -8.58 13.13
N LEU A 278 -6.46 -9.87 12.84
CA LEU A 278 -7.57 -10.83 12.93
C LEU A 278 -8.07 -11.02 14.37
N ALA A 279 -7.21 -10.88 15.37
CA ALA A 279 -7.58 -10.98 16.78
C ALA A 279 -8.28 -9.73 17.31
N ASN A 280 -7.93 -8.55 16.79
CA ASN A 280 -8.41 -7.29 17.31
C ASN A 280 -9.56 -6.68 16.49
N TYR A 281 -9.75 -7.08 15.23
CA TYR A 281 -10.71 -6.48 14.32
C TYR A 281 -11.57 -7.55 13.65
N ASN A 282 -12.86 -7.32 13.61
CA ASN A 282 -13.83 -8.18 12.93
C ASN A 282 -13.82 -7.92 11.40
N VAL A 283 -12.65 -8.13 10.78
CA VAL A 283 -12.51 -7.97 9.33
C VAL A 283 -13.11 -9.17 8.60
N ASP A 284 -13.63 -8.94 7.40
CA ASP A 284 -14.23 -9.97 6.55
C ASP A 284 -13.20 -10.67 5.66
N GLY A 285 -12.01 -10.06 5.53
CA GLY A 285 -10.90 -10.62 4.79
C GLY A 285 -9.57 -9.96 5.12
N LEU A 286 -8.49 -10.67 4.75
CA LEU A 286 -7.13 -10.15 4.65
C LEU A 286 -6.75 -10.09 3.17
N HIS A 287 -6.09 -9.01 2.76
CA HIS A 287 -5.67 -8.80 1.39
C HIS A 287 -4.18 -8.45 1.32
N MET A 288 -3.48 -9.01 0.33
CA MET A 288 -2.07 -8.74 0.07
C MET A 288 -1.92 -8.24 -1.37
N ASP A 289 -1.07 -7.23 -1.59
CA ASP A 289 -0.83 -6.66 -2.92
C ASP A 289 0.38 -7.27 -3.66
N ASP A 290 0.94 -6.55 -4.62
CA ASP A 290 2.03 -6.98 -5.51
C ASP A 290 3.43 -6.61 -5.01
N TYR A 291 3.60 -6.07 -3.80
CA TYR A 291 4.92 -5.74 -3.25
C TYR A 291 5.62 -6.97 -2.67
N PHE A 292 6.05 -7.86 -3.58
CA PHE A 292 6.85 -9.06 -3.29
C PHE A 292 8.35 -8.74 -3.30
N TYR A 293 9.21 -9.62 -3.83
CA TYR A 293 10.63 -9.32 -3.93
C TYR A 293 10.89 -8.04 -4.73
N PRO A 294 11.66 -7.07 -4.17
CA PRO A 294 11.84 -5.77 -4.82
C PRO A 294 12.95 -5.77 -5.89
N THR A 295 13.71 -6.87 -6.01
CA THR A 295 14.88 -6.94 -6.89
C THR A 295 15.22 -8.39 -7.26
N THR A 296 15.83 -8.56 -8.42
CA THR A 296 16.39 -9.83 -8.87
C THR A 296 17.84 -10.03 -8.42
N GLU A 297 18.48 -9.01 -7.84
CA GLU A 297 19.86 -9.06 -7.39
C GLU A 297 20.08 -10.19 -6.38
N ALA A 298 21.11 -11.02 -6.62
CA ALA A 298 21.41 -12.16 -5.77
C ALA A 298 21.88 -11.75 -4.36
N SER A 299 22.40 -10.53 -4.21
CA SER A 299 22.85 -9.98 -2.93
C SER A 299 21.73 -9.80 -1.90
N PHE A 300 20.45 -9.68 -2.35
CA PHE A 300 19.30 -9.45 -1.47
C PHE A 300 19.16 -10.51 -0.37
N ASP A 301 19.39 -11.78 -0.71
CA ASP A 301 19.21 -12.94 0.17
C ASP A 301 20.36 -13.94 0.12
N SER A 302 21.54 -13.51 -0.40
CA SER A 302 22.70 -14.38 -0.63
C SER A 302 23.14 -15.21 0.58
N ALA A 303 23.10 -14.63 1.79
CA ALA A 303 23.49 -15.32 3.00
C ALA A 303 22.50 -16.46 3.35
N ALA A 304 21.20 -16.24 3.22
CA ALA A 304 20.17 -17.25 3.44
C ALA A 304 20.25 -18.36 2.39
N TYR A 305 20.39 -17.99 1.11
CA TYR A 305 20.55 -18.96 0.04
C TYR A 305 21.84 -19.80 0.17
N SER A 306 22.96 -19.18 0.58
CA SER A 306 24.21 -19.90 0.83
C SER A 306 24.08 -20.92 1.98
N ALA A 307 23.37 -20.55 3.06
CA ALA A 307 23.06 -21.48 4.14
C ALA A 307 22.21 -22.65 3.64
N TYR A 308 21.12 -22.38 2.92
CA TYR A 308 20.28 -23.41 2.29
C TYR A 308 21.12 -24.38 1.42
N ARG A 309 22.02 -23.86 0.57
CA ARG A 309 22.90 -24.68 -0.27
C ARG A 309 23.87 -25.53 0.53
N LYS A 310 24.43 -24.97 1.61
CA LYS A 310 25.35 -25.68 2.51
C LYS A 310 24.65 -26.85 3.23
N ASP A 311 23.38 -26.68 3.56
CA ASP A 311 22.57 -27.71 4.21
C ASP A 311 22.01 -28.75 3.21
N GLY A 312 22.54 -28.77 1.98
CA GLY A 312 22.20 -29.75 0.94
C GLY A 312 21.02 -29.37 0.05
N GLY A 313 20.50 -28.17 0.17
CA GLY A 313 19.43 -27.65 -0.68
C GLY A 313 19.83 -27.64 -2.16
N LYS A 314 18.90 -27.97 -3.07
CA LYS A 314 19.18 -28.15 -4.51
C LYS A 314 18.45 -27.16 -5.41
N MET A 315 17.50 -26.36 -4.91
CA MET A 315 16.75 -25.40 -5.72
C MET A 315 17.68 -24.36 -6.34
N SER A 316 17.29 -23.83 -7.50
CA SER A 316 17.86 -22.59 -8.03
C SER A 316 17.56 -21.41 -7.09
N LEU A 317 18.25 -20.28 -7.23
CA LEU A 317 17.92 -19.09 -6.43
C LEU A 317 16.47 -18.62 -6.65
N ALA A 318 16.01 -18.66 -7.90
CA ALA A 318 14.64 -18.27 -8.24
C ALA A 318 13.60 -19.20 -7.59
N ASP A 319 13.81 -20.52 -7.64
CA ASP A 319 12.90 -21.49 -7.00
C ASP A 319 12.94 -21.36 -5.47
N TYR A 320 14.12 -21.14 -4.88
CA TYR A 320 14.27 -20.89 -3.45
C TYR A 320 13.48 -19.66 -3.00
N ARG A 321 13.54 -18.56 -3.76
CA ARG A 321 12.77 -17.34 -3.49
C ARG A 321 11.27 -17.59 -3.58
N ARG A 322 10.82 -18.29 -4.63
CA ARG A 322 9.41 -18.70 -4.79
C ARG A 322 8.94 -19.58 -3.65
N ASP A 323 9.76 -20.51 -3.19
CA ASP A 323 9.43 -21.37 -2.05
C ASP A 323 9.35 -20.60 -0.74
N CYS A 324 10.30 -19.70 -0.46
CA CYS A 324 10.26 -18.83 0.72
C CYS A 324 9.02 -17.94 0.75
N LEU A 325 8.64 -17.34 -0.40
CA LEU A 325 7.48 -16.50 -0.51
C LEU A 325 6.17 -17.31 -0.42
N SER A 326 6.12 -18.49 -1.04
CA SER A 326 4.97 -19.40 -0.93
C SER A 326 4.78 -19.90 0.52
N GLY A 327 5.88 -20.10 1.26
CA GLY A 327 5.81 -20.40 2.69
C GLY A 327 5.22 -19.25 3.53
N LEU A 328 5.50 -17.99 3.18
CA LEU A 328 4.85 -16.84 3.81
C LEU A 328 3.35 -16.80 3.48
N VAL A 329 3.00 -16.98 2.21
CA VAL A 329 1.60 -16.96 1.75
C VAL A 329 0.78 -18.06 2.41
N ALA A 330 1.31 -19.28 2.49
CA ALA A 330 0.66 -20.40 3.18
C ALA A 330 0.46 -20.10 4.68
N GLY A 331 1.48 -19.55 5.36
CA GLY A 331 1.37 -19.18 6.77
C GLY A 331 0.34 -18.08 7.03
N LEU A 332 0.19 -17.12 6.11
CA LEU A 332 -0.88 -16.11 6.18
C LEU A 332 -2.26 -16.72 5.97
N TYR A 333 -2.40 -17.61 4.97
CA TYR A 333 -3.65 -18.34 4.73
C TYR A 333 -4.08 -19.15 5.96
N ASP A 334 -3.17 -19.94 6.52
CA ASP A 334 -3.44 -20.74 7.71
C ASP A 334 -3.89 -19.87 8.90
N THR A 335 -3.24 -18.70 9.07
CA THR A 335 -3.57 -17.73 10.12
C THR A 335 -4.98 -17.16 9.92
N VAL A 336 -5.34 -16.82 8.69
CA VAL A 336 -6.70 -16.33 8.36
C VAL A 336 -7.73 -17.42 8.63
N LYS A 337 -7.49 -18.66 8.19
CA LYS A 337 -8.44 -19.77 8.39
C LYS A 337 -8.56 -20.22 9.84
N ALA A 338 -7.50 -20.08 10.62
CA ALA A 338 -7.54 -20.31 12.08
C ALA A 338 -8.39 -19.25 12.82
N ALA A 339 -8.41 -18.02 12.35
CA ALA A 339 -9.24 -16.96 12.90
C ALA A 339 -10.73 -17.12 12.54
N GLY A 340 -11.03 -17.62 11.34
CA GLY A 340 -12.39 -17.91 10.91
C GLY A 340 -12.43 -18.51 9.51
N ALA A 341 -13.16 -19.63 9.34
CA ALA A 341 -13.24 -20.32 8.05
C ALA A 341 -13.82 -19.44 6.92
N ASP A 342 -14.74 -18.55 7.28
CA ASP A 342 -15.43 -17.65 6.35
C ASP A 342 -14.67 -16.33 6.08
N ILE A 343 -13.61 -16.05 6.83
CA ILE A 343 -12.73 -14.90 6.55
C ILE A 343 -11.92 -15.21 5.29
N LEU A 344 -11.93 -14.30 4.31
CA LEU A 344 -11.26 -14.51 3.04
C LEU A 344 -9.80 -14.03 3.06
N PHE A 345 -8.93 -14.76 2.38
CA PHE A 345 -7.58 -14.32 2.07
C PHE A 345 -7.40 -14.14 0.57
N GLY A 346 -7.05 -12.92 0.15
CA GLY A 346 -6.87 -12.57 -1.25
C GLY A 346 -5.52 -11.96 -1.55
N ILE A 347 -5.08 -12.12 -2.80
CA ILE A 347 -3.81 -11.55 -3.28
C ILE A 347 -4.06 -10.81 -4.60
N SER A 348 -3.52 -9.56 -4.72
CA SER A 348 -3.60 -8.78 -5.95
C SER A 348 -2.22 -8.58 -6.58
N PRO A 349 -1.76 -9.55 -7.38
CA PRO A 349 -0.50 -9.43 -8.11
C PRO A 349 -0.61 -8.44 -9.28
N ALA A 350 0.53 -7.92 -9.75
CA ALA A 350 0.59 -7.13 -10.98
C ALA A 350 -0.01 -7.88 -12.18
N GLY A 351 -0.58 -7.15 -13.14
CA GLY A 351 -1.22 -7.75 -14.32
C GLY A 351 -0.25 -8.48 -15.26
N ASN A 352 1.05 -8.14 -15.23
CA ASN A 352 2.06 -8.86 -15.98
C ASN A 352 2.53 -10.10 -15.23
N ILE A 353 1.91 -11.24 -15.50
CA ILE A 353 2.19 -12.52 -14.81
C ILE A 353 3.65 -12.97 -14.94
N ASN A 354 4.34 -12.64 -16.04
CA ASN A 354 5.76 -12.99 -16.22
C ASN A 354 6.63 -12.21 -15.23
N THR A 355 6.37 -10.92 -15.05
CA THR A 355 7.07 -10.11 -14.02
C THR A 355 6.79 -10.65 -12.63
N VAL A 356 5.54 -10.98 -12.31
CA VAL A 356 5.13 -11.57 -11.04
C VAL A 356 5.92 -12.84 -10.74
N TYR A 357 6.00 -13.77 -11.68
CA TYR A 357 6.66 -15.06 -11.49
C TYR A 357 8.20 -14.98 -11.57
N GLU A 358 8.74 -14.26 -12.58
CA GLU A 358 10.18 -14.28 -12.87
C GLU A 358 10.98 -13.22 -12.10
N LYS A 359 10.37 -12.06 -11.80
CA LYS A 359 11.09 -10.95 -11.18
C LYS A 359 10.69 -10.71 -9.73
N GLN A 360 9.43 -10.92 -9.40
CA GLN A 360 8.92 -10.77 -8.04
C GLN A 360 8.86 -12.11 -7.29
N TYR A 361 9.14 -13.23 -7.97
CA TYR A 361 9.18 -14.59 -7.41
C TYR A 361 7.88 -15.03 -6.72
N ALA A 362 6.75 -14.47 -7.13
CA ALA A 362 5.43 -14.83 -6.65
C ALA A 362 4.87 -15.98 -7.48
N ASP A 363 4.81 -17.18 -6.88
CA ASP A 363 4.36 -18.40 -7.56
C ASP A 363 2.83 -18.49 -7.62
N VAL A 364 2.22 -17.55 -8.36
CA VAL A 364 0.76 -17.49 -8.53
C VAL A 364 0.20 -18.74 -9.23
N TYR A 365 1.03 -19.47 -9.98
CA TYR A 365 0.64 -20.75 -10.58
C TYR A 365 0.36 -21.79 -9.50
N ARG A 366 1.29 -21.94 -8.54
CA ARG A 366 1.14 -22.83 -7.39
C ARG A 366 -0.04 -22.38 -6.52
N TRP A 367 -0.12 -21.09 -6.19
CA TRP A 367 -1.16 -20.58 -5.28
C TRP A 367 -2.58 -20.74 -5.84
N CYS A 368 -2.75 -20.69 -7.17
CA CYS A 368 -4.04 -20.89 -7.83
C CYS A 368 -4.35 -22.36 -8.18
N SER A 369 -3.39 -23.28 -8.01
CA SER A 369 -3.56 -24.71 -8.37
C SER A 369 -3.49 -25.68 -7.19
N GLU A 370 -2.94 -25.24 -6.06
CA GLU A 370 -2.81 -26.03 -4.83
C GLU A 370 -3.60 -25.37 -3.70
N ALA A 371 -4.23 -26.18 -2.84
CA ALA A 371 -4.96 -25.66 -1.67
C ALA A 371 -4.01 -25.11 -0.60
N GLY A 372 -4.50 -24.17 0.21
CA GLY A 372 -3.75 -23.63 1.35
C GLY A 372 -2.97 -22.36 1.05
N TYR A 373 -3.34 -21.59 0.02
CA TYR A 373 -2.66 -20.35 -0.33
C TYR A 373 -3.57 -19.13 -0.38
N LEU A 374 -4.75 -19.21 -0.98
CA LEU A 374 -5.67 -18.08 -1.13
C LEU A 374 -7.10 -18.53 -1.42
N ASP A 375 -8.08 -17.67 -1.14
CA ASP A 375 -9.48 -17.83 -1.51
C ASP A 375 -9.80 -17.12 -2.82
N TYR A 376 -9.11 -15.99 -3.11
CA TYR A 376 -9.27 -15.28 -4.39
C TYR A 376 -7.96 -14.66 -4.86
N ILE A 377 -7.81 -14.59 -6.18
CA ILE A 377 -6.76 -13.82 -6.84
C ILE A 377 -7.36 -12.61 -7.53
N CYS A 378 -6.72 -11.43 -7.37
CA CYS A 378 -7.21 -10.16 -7.89
C CYS A 378 -6.14 -9.46 -8.73
N PRO A 379 -5.81 -9.96 -9.95
CA PRO A 379 -4.78 -9.36 -10.78
C PRO A 379 -5.09 -7.90 -11.10
N GLN A 380 -4.08 -7.04 -11.03
CA GLN A 380 -4.16 -5.62 -11.37
C GLN A 380 -4.17 -5.45 -12.90
N ALA A 381 -5.32 -5.72 -13.53
CA ALA A 381 -5.51 -5.58 -14.97
C ALA A 381 -5.79 -4.10 -15.34
N TYR A 382 -4.85 -3.21 -14.97
CA TYR A 382 -4.97 -1.75 -15.15
C TYR A 382 -4.68 -1.30 -16.59
N PHE A 383 -5.20 -2.04 -17.55
CA PHE A 383 -4.96 -1.87 -18.98
C PHE A 383 -6.25 -1.60 -19.74
N GLY A 384 -6.16 -0.86 -20.85
CA GLY A 384 -7.23 -0.73 -21.80
C GLY A 384 -7.38 -1.98 -22.67
N LEU A 385 -8.34 -1.94 -23.59
CA LEU A 385 -8.65 -3.04 -24.52
C LEU A 385 -7.72 -3.05 -25.75
N GLU A 386 -7.07 -1.91 -26.02
CA GLU A 386 -6.18 -1.72 -27.17
C GLU A 386 -4.70 -1.71 -26.79
N HIS A 387 -4.38 -2.04 -25.53
CA HIS A 387 -2.98 -2.13 -25.10
C HIS A 387 -2.25 -3.24 -25.87
N GLN A 388 -1.21 -2.87 -26.63
CA GLN A 388 -0.55 -3.73 -27.60
C GLN A 388 -0.07 -5.08 -27.03
N THR A 389 0.44 -5.10 -25.80
CA THR A 389 1.06 -6.28 -25.18
C THR A 389 0.19 -6.92 -24.11
N TYR A 390 -0.44 -6.10 -23.27
CA TYR A 390 -1.18 -6.51 -22.08
C TYR A 390 -2.60 -5.96 -22.10
N ASP A 391 -3.36 -6.23 -23.19
CA ASP A 391 -4.76 -5.83 -23.20
C ASP A 391 -5.55 -6.51 -22.07
N PHE A 392 -6.57 -5.82 -21.59
CA PHE A 392 -7.39 -6.26 -20.46
C PHE A 392 -7.92 -7.70 -20.62
N LYS A 393 -8.36 -8.07 -21.82
CA LYS A 393 -8.91 -9.42 -22.07
C LYS A 393 -7.84 -10.49 -21.97
N LYS A 394 -6.66 -10.24 -22.52
CA LYS A 394 -5.53 -11.16 -22.48
C LYS A 394 -5.06 -11.39 -21.04
N VAL A 395 -4.92 -10.32 -20.25
CA VAL A 395 -4.54 -10.42 -18.83
C VAL A 395 -5.58 -11.21 -18.05
N SER A 396 -6.86 -10.87 -18.18
CA SER A 396 -7.96 -11.55 -17.49
C SER A 396 -8.02 -13.04 -17.83
N ASN A 397 -7.90 -13.40 -19.12
CA ASN A 397 -7.86 -14.80 -19.57
C ASN A 397 -6.63 -15.54 -19.04
N THR A 398 -5.46 -14.89 -18.99
CA THR A 398 -4.24 -15.50 -18.47
C THR A 398 -4.43 -15.88 -17.00
N PHE A 399 -4.91 -14.98 -16.15
CA PHE A 399 -5.13 -15.28 -14.74
C PHE A 399 -6.25 -16.31 -14.54
N GLN A 400 -7.35 -16.24 -15.31
CA GLN A 400 -8.37 -17.28 -15.27
C GLN A 400 -7.79 -18.68 -15.58
N SER A 401 -6.89 -18.77 -16.56
CA SER A 401 -6.34 -20.05 -17.04
C SER A 401 -5.46 -20.77 -16.01
N ILE A 402 -4.86 -20.06 -15.06
CA ILE A 402 -4.03 -20.65 -14.01
C ILE A 402 -4.82 -21.15 -12.81
N ILE A 403 -6.08 -20.74 -12.65
CA ILE A 403 -6.94 -21.20 -11.55
C ILE A 403 -7.38 -22.63 -11.84
N LYS A 404 -6.96 -23.59 -11.00
CA LYS A 404 -7.29 -25.02 -11.12
C LYS A 404 -8.24 -25.51 -10.03
N LEU A 405 -8.35 -24.76 -8.94
CA LEU A 405 -9.23 -25.07 -7.81
C LEU A 405 -10.56 -24.37 -7.94
N ASP A 406 -11.66 -25.08 -7.68
CA ASP A 406 -13.00 -24.49 -7.70
C ASP A 406 -13.23 -23.49 -6.56
N ALA A 407 -12.51 -23.66 -5.47
CA ALA A 407 -12.57 -22.78 -4.31
C ALA A 407 -11.87 -21.44 -4.51
N VAL A 408 -11.04 -21.28 -5.56
CA VAL A 408 -10.32 -20.04 -5.83
C VAL A 408 -11.12 -19.16 -6.80
N GLU A 409 -11.49 -17.99 -6.36
CA GLU A 409 -12.24 -17.01 -7.14
C GLU A 409 -11.31 -16.04 -7.90
N LEU A 410 -11.77 -15.58 -9.06
CA LEU A 410 -11.13 -14.51 -9.81
C LEU A 410 -11.88 -13.19 -9.57
N ILE A 411 -11.17 -12.17 -9.10
CA ILE A 411 -11.64 -10.79 -9.01
C ILE A 411 -10.75 -9.96 -9.93
N ILE A 412 -11.28 -9.19 -10.87
CA ILE A 412 -10.45 -8.43 -11.80
C ILE A 412 -10.23 -7.00 -11.29
N GLY A 413 -8.96 -6.66 -11.03
CA GLY A 413 -8.55 -5.31 -10.66
C GLY A 413 -8.58 -4.36 -11.85
N MET A 414 -9.22 -3.21 -11.70
CA MET A 414 -9.34 -2.13 -12.70
C MET A 414 -8.93 -0.79 -12.09
N THR A 415 -8.63 0.22 -12.92
CA THR A 415 -8.31 1.56 -12.42
C THR A 415 -8.94 2.67 -13.25
N LEU A 416 -9.42 3.72 -12.59
CA LEU A 416 -9.77 4.99 -13.22
C LEU A 416 -8.55 5.92 -13.44
N GLY A 417 -7.37 5.56 -12.92
CA GLY A 417 -6.15 6.38 -13.05
C GLY A 417 -5.78 6.67 -14.49
N LYS A 418 -5.95 5.70 -15.40
CA LYS A 418 -5.70 5.89 -16.83
C LYS A 418 -6.71 6.85 -17.48
N ALA A 419 -7.99 6.77 -17.09
CA ALA A 419 -9.00 7.72 -17.55
C ALA A 419 -8.70 9.15 -17.08
N LYS A 420 -8.12 9.32 -15.88
CA LYS A 420 -7.69 10.61 -15.36
C LYS A 420 -6.52 11.18 -16.16
N SER A 421 -5.53 10.35 -16.50
CA SER A 421 -4.37 10.78 -17.31
C SER A 421 -4.74 10.98 -18.79
N GLY A 422 -5.78 10.29 -19.29
CA GLY A 422 -6.19 10.31 -20.69
C GLY A 422 -5.27 9.55 -21.64
N THR A 423 -4.14 9.02 -21.14
CA THR A 423 -3.16 8.30 -21.95
C THR A 423 -2.53 7.16 -21.17
N ASP A 424 -2.08 6.13 -21.89
CA ASP A 424 -1.21 5.08 -21.39
C ASP A 424 0.06 5.02 -22.24
N GLN A 425 1.14 5.63 -21.75
CA GLN A 425 2.40 5.75 -22.51
C GLN A 425 3.05 4.38 -22.83
N TYR A 426 2.68 3.31 -22.13
CA TYR A 426 3.21 1.97 -22.31
C TYR A 426 2.33 1.07 -23.19
N ALA A 427 1.15 1.55 -23.60
CA ALA A 427 0.18 0.77 -24.37
C ALA A 427 0.52 0.60 -25.86
N GLY A 428 1.67 1.13 -26.31
CA GLY A 428 2.05 1.07 -27.73
C GLY A 428 1.00 1.75 -28.62
N THR A 429 0.37 0.99 -29.53
CA THR A 429 -0.70 1.50 -30.43
C THR A 429 -1.93 1.97 -29.67
N GLY A 430 -2.23 1.42 -28.50
CA GLY A 430 -3.36 1.80 -27.66
C GLY A 430 -3.10 3.01 -26.75
N LYS A 431 -1.99 3.75 -26.94
CA LYS A 431 -1.57 4.86 -26.08
C LYS A 431 -2.69 5.88 -25.82
N ASN A 432 -3.49 6.21 -26.81
CA ASN A 432 -4.51 7.26 -26.74
C ASN A 432 -5.92 6.72 -26.46
N GLU A 433 -6.10 5.41 -26.28
CA GLU A 433 -7.40 4.77 -26.08
C GLU A 433 -8.26 5.51 -25.03
N TRP A 434 -7.64 5.88 -23.89
CA TRP A 434 -8.33 6.56 -22.78
C TRP A 434 -8.76 8.01 -23.05
N SER A 435 -8.16 8.66 -24.06
CA SER A 435 -8.62 9.96 -24.54
C SER A 435 -9.71 9.86 -25.62
N GLU A 436 -9.62 8.82 -26.44
CA GLU A 436 -10.51 8.58 -27.60
C GLU A 436 -11.83 7.93 -27.19
N HIS A 437 -11.80 7.07 -26.15
CA HIS A 437 -12.97 6.36 -25.62
C HIS A 437 -13.26 6.74 -24.16
N LYS A 438 -14.54 6.75 -23.80
CA LYS A 438 -15.01 7.10 -22.45
C LYS A 438 -15.91 6.03 -21.85
N ASP A 439 -15.79 4.81 -22.33
CA ASP A 439 -16.56 3.63 -21.95
C ASP A 439 -15.70 2.38 -21.79
N ILE A 440 -14.39 2.57 -21.60
CA ILE A 440 -13.41 1.47 -21.56
C ILE A 440 -13.72 0.54 -20.37
N LEU A 441 -13.91 1.10 -19.17
CA LEU A 441 -14.21 0.30 -17.97
C LEU A 441 -15.59 -0.37 -18.06
N MET A 442 -16.57 0.23 -18.74
CA MET A 442 -17.85 -0.42 -19.02
C MET A 442 -17.62 -1.68 -19.89
N ARG A 443 -16.90 -1.53 -20.99
CA ARG A 443 -16.58 -2.65 -21.91
C ARG A 443 -15.70 -3.71 -21.23
N CYS A 444 -14.80 -3.31 -20.34
CA CYS A 444 -14.04 -4.23 -19.51
C CYS A 444 -14.95 -4.99 -18.53
N LEU A 445 -15.88 -4.30 -17.88
CA LEU A 445 -16.84 -4.88 -16.96
C LEU A 445 -17.77 -5.89 -17.67
N GLU A 446 -18.31 -5.54 -18.83
CA GLU A 446 -19.09 -6.45 -19.68
C GLU A 446 -18.31 -7.72 -20.03
N TYR A 447 -17.00 -7.57 -20.35
CA TYR A 447 -16.17 -8.71 -20.67
C TYR A 447 -16.03 -9.68 -19.49
N THR A 448 -16.04 -9.19 -18.25
CA THR A 448 -15.90 -10.06 -17.07
C THR A 448 -17.05 -11.06 -16.91
N GLU A 449 -18.22 -10.80 -17.47
CA GLU A 449 -19.35 -11.75 -17.48
C GLU A 449 -19.05 -13.01 -18.31
N SER A 450 -18.17 -12.89 -19.31
CA SER A 450 -17.74 -14.01 -20.13
C SER A 450 -16.71 -14.93 -19.46
N LEU A 451 -16.21 -14.56 -18.28
CA LEU A 451 -15.18 -15.29 -17.55
C LEU A 451 -15.80 -16.24 -16.53
N PRO A 452 -15.78 -17.56 -16.72
CA PRO A 452 -16.45 -18.54 -15.85
C PRO A 452 -16.00 -18.50 -14.38
N ARG A 453 -14.74 -18.10 -14.11
CA ARG A 453 -14.16 -18.03 -12.76
C ARG A 453 -14.32 -16.67 -12.11
N CYS A 454 -14.76 -15.65 -12.85
CA CYS A 454 -14.95 -14.31 -12.30
C CYS A 454 -16.09 -14.31 -11.27
N ARG A 455 -15.83 -13.68 -10.13
CA ARG A 455 -16.78 -13.46 -9.04
C ARG A 455 -16.78 -12.01 -8.58
N GLY A 456 -16.16 -11.13 -9.38
CA GLY A 456 -16.17 -9.72 -9.05
C GLY A 456 -15.09 -8.89 -9.74
N VAL A 457 -15.12 -7.62 -9.37
CA VAL A 457 -14.17 -6.60 -9.83
C VAL A 457 -13.73 -5.76 -8.65
N ALA A 458 -12.54 -5.16 -8.76
CA ALA A 458 -12.02 -4.22 -7.77
C ALA A 458 -11.49 -2.97 -8.46
N TYR A 459 -11.82 -1.79 -7.96
CA TYR A 459 -11.42 -0.51 -8.55
C TYR A 459 -10.32 0.17 -7.72
N PHE A 460 -9.18 0.42 -8.33
CA PHE A 460 -8.10 1.21 -7.77
C PHE A 460 -8.19 2.64 -8.27
N CYS A 461 -8.32 3.64 -7.42
CA CYS A 461 -8.73 3.67 -6.03
C CYS A 461 -9.67 4.86 -5.83
N TYR A 462 -10.18 5.10 -4.62
CA TYR A 462 -11.23 6.09 -4.32
C TYR A 462 -10.92 7.49 -4.85
N GLN A 463 -9.67 7.99 -4.73
CA GLN A 463 -9.28 9.33 -5.18
C GLN A 463 -9.43 9.57 -6.69
N TYR A 464 -9.63 8.53 -7.47
CA TYR A 464 -9.94 8.67 -8.89
C TYR A 464 -11.45 8.78 -9.15
N PHE A 465 -12.28 8.49 -8.16
CA PHE A 465 -13.73 8.68 -8.19
C PHE A 465 -14.14 10.02 -7.60
N TYR A 466 -13.60 10.34 -6.42
CA TYR A 466 -13.95 11.51 -5.63
C TYR A 466 -12.73 12.07 -4.90
N ASP A 467 -12.73 13.37 -4.66
CA ASP A 467 -11.79 13.99 -3.74
C ASP A 467 -12.10 13.52 -2.30
N PRO A 468 -11.13 12.96 -1.57
CA PRO A 468 -11.39 12.34 -0.28
C PRO A 468 -11.85 13.31 0.83
N ILE A 469 -11.53 14.60 0.71
CA ILE A 469 -11.90 15.62 1.70
C ILE A 469 -13.26 16.25 1.36
N SER A 470 -13.41 16.75 0.13
CA SER A 470 -14.66 17.40 -0.27
C SER A 470 -15.76 16.39 -0.63
N GLY A 471 -15.40 15.17 -1.05
CA GLY A 471 -16.31 14.17 -1.58
C GLY A 471 -16.89 14.55 -2.95
N VAL A 472 -16.32 15.56 -3.58
CA VAL A 472 -16.73 16.00 -4.93
C VAL A 472 -16.16 15.03 -5.95
N SER A 473 -16.94 14.75 -6.98
CA SER A 473 -16.55 13.89 -8.11
C SER A 473 -15.32 14.46 -8.83
N VAL A 474 -14.38 13.56 -9.16
CA VAL A 474 -13.23 13.88 -10.02
C VAL A 474 -13.74 14.08 -11.43
N LYS A 475 -13.56 15.29 -11.94
CA LYS A 475 -14.13 15.73 -13.24
C LYS A 475 -13.56 14.94 -14.41
N GLU A 476 -12.27 14.67 -14.40
CA GLU A 476 -11.54 14.01 -15.48
C GLU A 476 -11.98 12.56 -15.70
N THR A 477 -12.49 11.91 -14.65
CA THR A 477 -12.94 10.50 -14.68
C THR A 477 -14.46 10.37 -14.71
N GLN A 478 -15.19 11.47 -14.59
CA GLN A 478 -16.63 11.43 -14.41
C GLN A 478 -17.37 10.73 -15.55
N THR A 479 -17.01 11.04 -16.80
CA THR A 479 -17.68 10.43 -17.98
C THR A 479 -17.47 8.91 -18.01
N GLU A 480 -16.24 8.46 -17.78
CA GLU A 480 -15.92 7.04 -17.72
C GLU A 480 -16.68 6.35 -16.58
N ARG A 481 -16.70 6.95 -15.39
CA ARG A 481 -17.44 6.43 -14.25
C ARG A 481 -18.95 6.35 -14.51
N ASP A 482 -19.53 7.40 -15.10
CA ASP A 482 -20.96 7.46 -15.37
C ASP A 482 -21.39 6.42 -16.42
N ALA A 483 -20.45 5.96 -17.28
CA ALA A 483 -20.69 4.88 -18.22
C ALA A 483 -20.81 3.50 -17.54
N PHE A 484 -19.89 3.14 -16.63
CA PHE A 484 -19.86 1.78 -16.06
C PHE A 484 -20.66 1.60 -14.76
N VAL A 485 -20.86 2.63 -13.95
CA VAL A 485 -21.54 2.51 -12.64
C VAL A 485 -22.98 1.96 -12.74
N PRO A 486 -23.80 2.34 -13.73
CA PRO A 486 -25.12 1.72 -13.90
C PRO A 486 -25.06 0.20 -14.09
N LEU A 487 -24.12 -0.29 -14.91
CA LEU A 487 -23.88 -1.72 -15.10
C LEU A 487 -23.33 -2.36 -13.83
N LEU A 488 -22.36 -1.74 -13.15
CA LEU A 488 -21.80 -2.25 -11.91
C LEU A 488 -22.86 -2.52 -10.84
N LYS A 489 -23.88 -1.68 -10.75
CA LYS A 489 -24.99 -1.85 -9.79
C LYS A 489 -25.81 -3.11 -10.05
N THR A 490 -25.93 -3.52 -11.31
CA THR A 490 -26.84 -4.60 -11.73
C THR A 490 -26.14 -5.91 -12.11
N ILE A 491 -24.86 -5.85 -12.49
CA ILE A 491 -24.08 -7.02 -12.91
C ILE A 491 -23.99 -8.07 -11.80
N SER A 492 -24.04 -9.35 -12.20
CA SER A 492 -23.85 -10.51 -11.32
C SER A 492 -23.07 -11.60 -12.06
N TRP A 493 -22.10 -12.20 -11.36
CA TRP A 493 -21.28 -13.30 -11.87
C TRP A 493 -21.73 -14.67 -11.34
N THR A 494 -22.60 -14.71 -10.34
CA THR A 494 -23.09 -15.97 -9.70
C THR A 494 -24.03 -16.75 -10.61
N GLY A 495 -24.64 -16.13 -11.60
CA GLY A 495 -25.50 -16.80 -12.60
C GLY A 495 -24.74 -17.63 -13.65
N ASN A 496 -23.43 -17.39 -13.85
CA ASN A 496 -22.62 -17.96 -14.93
C ASN A 496 -22.06 -19.38 -14.62
N SER A 497 -22.43 -19.97 -13.50
CA SER A 497 -21.94 -21.30 -13.07
C SER A 497 -22.62 -22.47 -13.81
N LYS A 498 -23.37 -22.21 -14.89
CA LYS A 498 -24.09 -23.24 -15.65
C LYS A 498 -23.74 -23.14 -17.13
N GLN A 499 -22.56 -23.62 -17.50
CA GLN A 499 -22.35 -24.24 -18.81
C GLN A 499 -21.14 -25.17 -18.73
#